data_8c8795a5a844584d70cf88a385665838
#
_entry.id   8c8795a5a844584d70cf88a385665838
#
_cell.length_a   1.000
_cell.length_b   1.000
_cell.length_c   1.000
_cell.angle_alpha   90.00
_cell.angle_beta   90.00
_cell.angle_gamma   90.00
#
_symmetry.space_group_name_H-M   'P 1'
#
loop_
_entity.id
_entity.type
_entity.pdbx_description
1 polymer ?
#
loop_
_entity_poly.entity_id
_entity_poly.type
_entity_poly.pdbx_seq_one_letter_code
_entity_poly.pdbx_strand_id
1 'polypeptide(L)'
;KMVFDSNINESNNPLEERRRSGIREILDQFVNQTNPVYKYGTLAEAMKQLNSDNLEETLEVFESIPFGFENMQEYRMLLYAWSQFDPYGAIDYCKSRASGMGAGFAVSGVLEGWAARNPEEAKSWVEDPLNRGMAKLYNFGLIKGWASTDLEGASEYVMRMEGGEEVQKLASILAEFYQKRGFGEASRWAEEIENPKLKEAAFTKLSRTLARHQPGV
;
A
#
# COMPACT_ATOMS: atom_id res chain seq x y z
N LYS A 1 -49.08 -30.74 -14.66
CA LYS A 1 -48.30 -29.81 -13.83
C LYS A 1 -46.98 -30.48 -13.50
N MET A 2 -45.97 -30.19 -14.30
CA MET A 2 -44.58 -30.57 -14.01
C MET A 2 -43.95 -29.43 -13.17
N VAL A 3 -43.49 -29.76 -11.99
CA VAL A 3 -42.69 -28.90 -11.13
C VAL A 3 -41.26 -29.11 -11.55
N PHE A 4 -40.62 -28.07 -12.08
CA PHE A 4 -39.17 -28.05 -12.31
C PHE A 4 -38.50 -27.66 -10.99
N ASP A 5 -37.90 -28.63 -10.33
CA ASP A 5 -36.92 -28.38 -9.29
C ASP A 5 -35.62 -27.91 -9.94
N SER A 6 -35.36 -26.61 -9.85
CA SER A 6 -34.08 -26.02 -10.22
C SER A 6 -33.14 -26.07 -9.01
N ASN A 7 -32.62 -27.24 -8.67
CA ASN A 7 -31.39 -27.32 -7.88
C ASN A 7 -30.22 -27.13 -8.81
N ILE A 8 -29.78 -25.87 -8.94
CA ILE A 8 -28.46 -25.54 -9.48
C ILE A 8 -27.48 -25.86 -8.36
N ASN A 9 -26.89 -27.04 -8.42
CA ASN A 9 -25.69 -27.37 -7.66
C ASN A 9 -24.59 -26.40 -8.12
N GLU A 10 -24.26 -25.43 -7.29
CA GLU A 10 -22.99 -24.73 -7.41
C GLU A 10 -21.89 -25.80 -7.33
N SER A 11 -21.21 -26.01 -8.44
CA SER A 11 -20.16 -27.00 -8.56
C SER A 11 -18.97 -26.58 -7.68
N ASN A 12 -18.86 -27.12 -6.47
CA ASN A 12 -17.65 -27.07 -5.68
C ASN A 12 -16.54 -27.75 -6.50
N ASN A 13 -15.68 -26.94 -7.10
CA ASN A 13 -14.51 -27.45 -7.78
C ASN A 13 -13.48 -27.92 -6.72
N PRO A 14 -13.10 -29.21 -6.68
CA PRO A 14 -12.18 -29.73 -5.67
C PRO A 14 -10.80 -29.04 -5.67
N LEU A 15 -10.41 -28.39 -6.78
CA LEU A 15 -9.19 -27.59 -6.86
C LEU A 15 -9.35 -26.23 -6.18
N GLU A 16 -10.53 -25.65 -6.21
CA GLU A 16 -10.85 -24.40 -5.51
C GLU A 16 -10.96 -24.62 -4.00
N GLU A 17 -11.57 -25.73 -3.57
CA GLU A 17 -11.57 -26.11 -2.16
C GLU A 17 -10.16 -26.36 -1.61
N ARG A 18 -9.28 -27.01 -2.40
CA ARG A 18 -7.88 -27.21 -2.00
C ARG A 18 -7.08 -25.92 -1.94
N ARG A 19 -7.37 -24.94 -2.80
CA ARG A 19 -6.73 -23.61 -2.76
C ARG A 19 -7.24 -22.77 -1.59
N ARG A 20 -8.55 -22.81 -1.33
CA ARG A 20 -9.18 -22.17 -0.17
C ARG A 20 -8.61 -22.73 1.14
N SER A 21 -8.56 -24.04 1.28
CA SER A 21 -7.98 -24.67 2.48
C SER A 21 -6.50 -24.31 2.70
N GLY A 22 -5.74 -24.09 1.64
CA GLY A 22 -4.33 -23.74 1.73
C GLY A 22 -4.08 -22.36 2.33
N ILE A 23 -4.81 -21.32 1.90
CA ILE A 23 -4.63 -19.97 2.45
C ILE A 23 -5.19 -19.88 3.88
N ARG A 24 -6.29 -20.57 4.17
CA ARG A 24 -6.87 -20.62 5.52
C ARG A 24 -5.91 -21.19 6.55
N GLU A 25 -5.24 -22.29 6.22
CA GLU A 25 -4.25 -22.90 7.10
C GLU A 25 -3.09 -21.93 7.41
N ILE A 26 -2.60 -21.20 6.39
CA ILE A 26 -1.55 -20.20 6.56
C ILE A 26 -2.04 -19.04 7.45
N LEU A 27 -3.27 -18.57 7.24
CA LEU A 27 -3.85 -17.48 8.03
C LEU A 27 -4.13 -17.89 9.48
N ASP A 28 -4.58 -19.13 9.72
CA ASP A 28 -4.76 -19.66 11.08
C ASP A 28 -3.42 -19.77 11.82
N GLN A 29 -2.35 -20.15 11.13
CA GLN A 29 -0.99 -20.10 11.68
C GLN A 29 -0.55 -18.67 12.02
N PHE A 30 -0.84 -17.70 11.13
CA PHE A 30 -0.52 -16.29 11.36
C PHE A 30 -1.21 -15.75 12.62
N VAL A 31 -2.51 -15.99 12.80
CA VAL A 31 -3.27 -15.46 13.96
C VAL A 31 -2.76 -16.04 15.27
N ASN A 32 -2.39 -17.33 15.29
CA ASN A 32 -1.91 -18.03 16.48
C ASN A 32 -0.42 -17.82 16.78
N GLN A 33 0.33 -17.16 15.88
CA GLN A 33 1.76 -16.98 16.03
C GLN A 33 2.09 -15.75 16.89
N THR A 34 2.84 -15.97 17.98
CA THR A 34 3.28 -14.90 18.90
C THR A 34 4.67 -14.34 18.58
N ASN A 35 5.53 -15.12 17.92
CA ASN A 35 6.84 -14.65 17.49
C ASN A 35 6.68 -13.75 16.25
N PRO A 36 7.07 -12.45 16.31
CA PRO A 36 6.82 -11.50 15.23
C PRO A 36 7.52 -11.88 13.91
N VAL A 37 8.68 -12.51 13.94
CA VAL A 37 9.41 -12.92 12.75
C VAL A 37 8.62 -13.99 11.97
N TYR A 38 8.12 -15.00 12.66
CA TYR A 38 7.32 -16.04 12.06
C TYR A 38 5.92 -15.52 11.70
N LYS A 39 5.30 -14.71 12.57
CA LYS A 39 4.00 -14.10 12.33
C LYS A 39 3.96 -13.32 11.01
N TYR A 40 4.88 -12.39 10.82
CA TYR A 40 4.92 -11.60 9.59
C TYR A 40 5.43 -12.38 8.37
N GLY A 41 6.28 -13.39 8.59
CA GLY A 41 6.67 -14.33 7.54
C GLY A 41 5.48 -15.11 6.99
N THR A 42 4.66 -15.68 7.89
CA THR A 42 3.44 -16.42 7.54
C THR A 42 2.40 -15.51 6.86
N LEU A 43 2.20 -14.29 7.40
CA LEU A 43 1.31 -13.33 6.76
C LEU A 43 1.78 -12.94 5.36
N ALA A 44 3.08 -12.71 5.16
CA ALA A 44 3.64 -12.41 3.85
C ALA A 44 3.41 -13.54 2.85
N GLU A 45 3.49 -14.80 3.29
CA GLU A 45 3.20 -15.96 2.44
C GLU A 45 1.72 -16.03 2.05
N ALA A 46 0.80 -15.77 2.99
CA ALA A 46 -0.62 -15.66 2.68
C ALA A 46 -0.89 -14.53 1.67
N MET A 47 -0.31 -13.34 1.87
CA MET A 47 -0.53 -12.18 0.98
C MET A 47 0.01 -12.39 -0.43
N LYS A 48 1.05 -13.19 -0.63
CA LYS A 48 1.52 -13.57 -1.98
C LYS A 48 0.53 -14.46 -2.74
N GLN A 49 -0.31 -15.19 -2.03
CA GLN A 49 -1.32 -16.10 -2.60
C GLN A 49 -2.69 -15.46 -2.69
N LEU A 50 -2.87 -14.24 -2.13
CA LEU A 50 -4.14 -13.55 -2.12
C LEU A 50 -4.60 -13.22 -3.55
N ASN A 51 -5.86 -13.54 -3.84
CA ASN A 51 -6.54 -13.27 -5.11
C ASN A 51 -8.06 -13.19 -4.89
N SER A 52 -8.85 -12.99 -5.95
CA SER A 52 -10.31 -12.88 -5.88
C SER A 52 -11.00 -14.10 -5.30
N ASP A 53 -10.44 -15.31 -5.50
CA ASP A 53 -11.11 -16.57 -5.13
C ASP A 53 -11.00 -16.86 -3.63
N ASN A 54 -9.96 -16.32 -2.97
CA ASN A 54 -9.71 -16.55 -1.54
C ASN A 54 -9.81 -15.27 -0.68
N LEU A 55 -10.22 -14.16 -1.28
CA LEU A 55 -10.36 -12.88 -0.59
C LEU A 55 -11.37 -12.93 0.55
N GLU A 56 -12.56 -13.48 0.31
CA GLU A 56 -13.64 -13.57 1.30
C GLU A 56 -13.18 -14.34 2.54
N GLU A 57 -12.58 -15.51 2.35
CA GLU A 57 -12.01 -16.33 3.43
C GLU A 57 -10.89 -15.58 4.19
N THR A 58 -10.08 -14.80 3.48
CA THR A 58 -9.04 -13.98 4.10
C THR A 58 -9.66 -12.86 4.96
N LEU A 59 -10.69 -12.20 4.47
CA LEU A 59 -11.39 -11.14 5.20
C LEU A 59 -12.08 -11.66 6.46
N GLU A 60 -12.65 -12.86 6.44
CA GLU A 60 -13.21 -13.50 7.63
C GLU A 60 -12.16 -13.63 8.76
N VAL A 61 -10.93 -14.01 8.42
CA VAL A 61 -9.84 -14.08 9.42
C VAL A 61 -9.49 -12.69 9.94
N PHE A 62 -9.40 -11.70 9.06
CA PHE A 62 -9.09 -10.32 9.45
C PHE A 62 -10.21 -9.65 10.24
N GLU A 63 -11.45 -10.13 10.18
CA GLU A 63 -12.55 -9.66 11.05
C GLU A 63 -12.28 -9.91 12.53
N SER A 64 -11.50 -10.95 12.86
CA SER A 64 -11.06 -11.23 14.22
C SER A 64 -9.97 -10.28 14.74
N ILE A 65 -9.33 -9.52 13.85
CA ILE A 65 -8.24 -8.60 14.15
C ILE A 65 -8.80 -7.17 14.23
N PRO A 66 -8.67 -6.45 15.37
CA PRO A 66 -9.16 -5.08 15.48
C PRO A 66 -8.53 -4.16 14.42
N PHE A 67 -9.37 -3.42 13.69
CA PHE A 67 -8.91 -2.43 12.72
C PHE A 67 -8.42 -1.17 13.46
N GLY A 68 -7.09 -1.01 13.60
CA GLY A 68 -6.50 0.09 14.36
C GLY A 68 -4.99 0.15 14.27
N PHE A 69 -4.39 1.12 14.97
CA PHE A 69 -2.94 1.36 14.95
C PHE A 69 -2.11 0.15 15.41
N GLU A 70 -2.66 -0.65 16.32
CA GLU A 70 -1.97 -1.84 16.87
C GLU A 70 -1.74 -2.90 15.81
N ASN A 71 -2.65 -3.01 14.83
CA ASN A 71 -2.60 -4.00 13.76
C ASN A 71 -2.40 -3.34 12.38
N MET A 72 -1.87 -2.12 12.36
CA MET A 72 -1.70 -1.35 11.12
C MET A 72 -0.80 -2.07 10.11
N GLN A 73 0.21 -2.79 10.57
CA GLN A 73 1.13 -3.50 9.69
C GLN A 73 0.44 -4.67 8.99
N GLU A 74 -0.39 -5.42 9.70
CA GLU A 74 -1.18 -6.53 9.17
C GLU A 74 -2.16 -6.03 8.10
N TYR A 75 -2.90 -4.99 8.42
CA TYR A 75 -3.83 -4.38 7.47
C TYR A 75 -3.12 -3.75 6.26
N ARG A 76 -1.96 -3.14 6.46
CA ARG A 76 -1.18 -2.60 5.35
C ARG A 76 -0.76 -3.70 4.37
N MET A 77 -0.36 -4.87 4.85
CA MET A 77 0.01 -6.00 4.00
C MET A 77 -1.20 -6.53 3.25
N LEU A 78 -2.36 -6.70 3.91
CA LEU A 78 -3.61 -7.08 3.28
C LEU A 78 -4.02 -6.10 2.19
N LEU A 79 -4.11 -4.81 2.52
CA LEU A 79 -4.59 -3.78 1.61
C LEU A 79 -3.65 -3.59 0.40
N TYR A 80 -2.34 -3.69 0.61
CA TYR A 80 -1.36 -3.70 -0.47
C TYR A 80 -1.56 -4.88 -1.42
N ALA A 81 -1.73 -6.09 -0.90
CA ALA A 81 -1.94 -7.28 -1.72
C ALA A 81 -3.30 -7.27 -2.43
N TRP A 82 -4.37 -6.89 -1.73
CA TRP A 82 -5.71 -6.77 -2.31
C TRP A 82 -5.77 -5.75 -3.44
N SER A 83 -5.15 -4.58 -3.26
CA SER A 83 -5.14 -3.52 -4.27
C SER A 83 -4.46 -3.90 -5.59
N GLN A 84 -3.71 -5.01 -5.63
CA GLN A 84 -3.10 -5.51 -6.87
C GLN A 84 -4.14 -6.03 -7.88
N PHE A 85 -5.32 -6.44 -7.43
CA PHE A 85 -6.37 -6.97 -8.31
C PHE A 85 -7.73 -6.27 -8.16
N ASP A 86 -8.05 -5.71 -6.99
CA ASP A 86 -9.30 -4.98 -6.73
C ASP A 86 -9.07 -3.78 -5.80
N PRO A 87 -8.51 -2.67 -6.30
CA PRO A 87 -8.27 -1.48 -5.49
C PRO A 87 -9.57 -0.80 -5.01
N TYR A 88 -10.65 -0.88 -5.78
CA TYR A 88 -11.91 -0.24 -5.41
C TYR A 88 -12.59 -0.96 -4.24
N GLY A 89 -12.65 -2.28 -4.27
CA GLY A 89 -13.14 -3.08 -3.15
C GLY A 89 -12.31 -2.86 -1.87
N ALA A 90 -10.98 -2.77 -2.00
CA ALA A 90 -10.11 -2.47 -0.87
C ALA A 90 -10.36 -1.06 -0.29
N ILE A 91 -10.64 -0.05 -1.12
CA ILE A 91 -11.01 1.31 -0.68
C ILE A 91 -12.35 1.30 0.05
N ASP A 92 -13.36 0.63 -0.49
CA ASP A 92 -14.68 0.54 0.12
C ASP A 92 -14.61 -0.17 1.47
N TYR A 93 -13.81 -1.23 1.57
CA TYR A 93 -13.52 -1.90 2.83
C TYR A 93 -12.90 -0.93 3.86
N CYS A 94 -11.88 -0.15 3.49
CA CYS A 94 -11.29 0.85 4.37
C CYS A 94 -12.33 1.86 4.88
N LYS A 95 -13.17 2.38 3.98
CA LYS A 95 -14.21 3.36 4.31
C LYS A 95 -15.33 2.79 5.19
N SER A 96 -15.60 1.50 5.09
CA SER A 96 -16.58 0.81 5.94
C SER A 96 -16.06 0.56 7.36
N ARG A 97 -14.73 0.40 7.54
CA ARG A 97 -14.10 0.05 8.82
C ARG A 97 -13.60 1.25 9.61
N ALA A 98 -13.35 2.37 8.98
CA ALA A 98 -12.85 3.58 9.61
C ALA A 98 -13.47 4.84 9.00
N SER A 99 -13.34 5.97 9.73
CA SER A 99 -13.78 7.29 9.26
C SER A 99 -12.66 8.32 9.41
N GLY A 100 -12.82 9.46 8.74
CA GLY A 100 -11.90 10.58 8.84
C GLY A 100 -10.46 10.20 8.49
N MET A 101 -9.50 10.63 9.31
CA MET A 101 -8.07 10.39 9.08
C MET A 101 -7.70 8.90 9.10
N GLY A 102 -8.36 8.09 9.94
CA GLY A 102 -8.11 6.64 10.00
C GLY A 102 -8.40 5.95 8.67
N ALA A 103 -9.55 6.27 8.06
CA ALA A 103 -9.88 5.80 6.72
C ALA A 103 -8.87 6.32 5.67
N GLY A 104 -8.46 7.59 5.77
CA GLY A 104 -7.48 8.19 4.87
C GLY A 104 -6.12 7.48 4.89
N PHE A 105 -5.63 7.11 6.06
CA PHE A 105 -4.39 6.32 6.19
C PHE A 105 -4.53 4.92 5.62
N ALA A 106 -5.66 4.24 5.85
CA ALA A 106 -5.92 2.92 5.29
C ALA A 106 -5.97 2.95 3.76
N VAL A 107 -6.72 3.91 3.19
CA VAL A 107 -6.78 4.14 1.73
C VAL A 107 -5.41 4.48 1.15
N SER A 108 -4.56 5.23 1.88
CA SER A 108 -3.18 5.47 1.45
C SER A 108 -2.39 4.16 1.32
N GLY A 109 -2.65 3.15 2.16
CA GLY A 109 -2.07 1.81 2.02
C GLY A 109 -2.55 1.06 0.78
N VAL A 110 -3.83 1.19 0.42
CA VAL A 110 -4.38 0.67 -0.85
C VAL A 110 -3.70 1.34 -2.04
N LEU A 111 -3.57 2.67 -2.01
CA LEU A 111 -2.93 3.43 -3.09
C LEU A 111 -1.46 3.08 -3.28
N GLU A 112 -0.74 2.70 -2.21
CA GLU A 112 0.65 2.22 -2.31
C GLU A 112 0.73 0.95 -3.17
N GLY A 113 -0.16 -0.02 -2.97
CA GLY A 113 -0.20 -1.21 -3.79
C GLY A 113 -0.73 -0.96 -5.20
N TRP A 114 -1.81 -0.19 -5.33
CA TRP A 114 -2.38 0.14 -6.64
C TRP A 114 -1.39 0.89 -7.53
N ALA A 115 -0.75 1.95 -7.02
CA ALA A 115 0.22 2.74 -7.77
C ALA A 115 1.51 1.97 -8.12
N ALA A 116 1.88 0.96 -7.34
CA ALA A 116 2.98 0.08 -7.71
C ALA A 116 2.68 -0.75 -8.96
N ARG A 117 1.39 -1.00 -9.27
CA ARG A 117 0.96 -1.74 -10.45
C ARG A 117 0.51 -0.84 -11.60
N ASN A 118 -0.29 0.18 -11.31
CA ASN A 118 -0.87 1.10 -12.29
C ASN A 118 -0.91 2.53 -11.73
N PRO A 119 0.21 3.26 -11.79
CA PRO A 119 0.32 4.58 -11.19
C PRO A 119 -0.60 5.60 -11.82
N GLU A 120 -0.86 5.54 -13.14
CA GLU A 120 -1.70 6.51 -13.83
C GLU A 120 -3.18 6.36 -13.43
N GLU A 121 -3.66 5.16 -13.23
CA GLU A 121 -5.03 4.92 -12.76
C GLU A 121 -5.19 5.37 -11.31
N ALA A 122 -4.25 5.01 -10.44
CA ALA A 122 -4.23 5.44 -9.04
C ALA A 122 -4.16 6.97 -8.92
N LYS A 123 -3.33 7.63 -9.73
CA LYS A 123 -3.24 9.09 -9.82
C LYS A 123 -4.57 9.71 -10.24
N SER A 124 -5.19 9.19 -11.30
CA SER A 124 -6.48 9.69 -11.79
C SER A 124 -7.56 9.61 -10.71
N TRP A 125 -7.55 8.55 -9.91
CA TRP A 125 -8.46 8.41 -8.77
C TRP A 125 -8.18 9.43 -7.66
N VAL A 126 -6.91 9.69 -7.33
CA VAL A 126 -6.54 10.69 -6.31
C VAL A 126 -6.91 12.12 -6.75
N GLU A 127 -6.77 12.42 -8.04
CA GLU A 127 -7.06 13.73 -8.64
C GLU A 127 -8.57 13.98 -8.82
N ASP A 128 -9.40 12.95 -8.70
CA ASP A 128 -10.86 13.09 -8.78
C ASP A 128 -11.35 14.11 -7.74
N PRO A 129 -12.22 15.07 -8.13
CA PRO A 129 -12.78 16.07 -7.22
C PRO A 129 -13.39 15.51 -5.94
N LEU A 130 -13.98 14.30 -5.98
CA LEU A 130 -14.57 13.63 -4.83
C LEU A 130 -13.53 13.19 -3.79
N ASN A 131 -12.28 12.99 -4.20
CA ASN A 131 -11.20 12.51 -3.34
C ASN A 131 -10.28 13.64 -2.84
N ARG A 132 -10.42 14.88 -3.36
CA ARG A 132 -9.54 16.03 -3.05
C ARG A 132 -9.45 16.37 -1.57
N GLY A 133 -10.51 16.14 -0.79
CA GLY A 133 -10.51 16.42 0.64
C GLY A 133 -9.46 15.65 1.44
N MET A 134 -9.02 14.49 0.94
CA MET A 134 -8.03 13.62 1.56
C MET A 134 -6.76 13.45 0.72
N ALA A 135 -6.63 14.20 -0.39
CA ALA A 135 -5.53 14.06 -1.35
C ALA A 135 -4.15 14.14 -0.69
N LYS A 136 -3.98 14.95 0.37
CA LYS A 136 -2.74 15.05 1.14
C LYS A 136 -2.28 13.71 1.73
N LEU A 137 -3.23 12.90 2.23
CA LEU A 137 -2.94 11.56 2.75
C LEU A 137 -2.77 10.55 1.61
N TYR A 138 -3.61 10.66 0.59
CA TYR A 138 -3.61 9.75 -0.55
C TYR A 138 -2.31 9.84 -1.36
N ASN A 139 -1.76 11.03 -1.54
CA ASN A 139 -0.49 11.22 -2.23
C ASN A 139 0.69 10.48 -1.58
N PHE A 140 0.69 10.26 -0.26
CA PHE A 140 1.74 9.47 0.37
C PHE A 140 1.77 8.03 -0.15
N GLY A 141 0.62 7.37 -0.23
CA GLY A 141 0.51 6.01 -0.78
C GLY A 141 0.82 6.00 -2.27
N LEU A 142 0.20 6.91 -3.04
CA LEU A 142 0.43 7.05 -4.47
C LEU A 142 1.93 7.16 -4.80
N ILE A 143 2.64 8.09 -4.17
CA ILE A 143 4.06 8.33 -4.46
C ILE A 143 4.94 7.17 -4.00
N LYS A 144 4.67 6.55 -2.87
CA LYS A 144 5.42 5.36 -2.43
C LYS A 144 5.26 4.19 -3.39
N GLY A 145 4.03 3.90 -3.80
CA GLY A 145 3.75 2.83 -4.75
C GLY A 145 4.41 3.10 -6.10
N TRP A 146 4.18 4.28 -6.67
CA TRP A 146 4.75 4.68 -7.95
C TRP A 146 6.29 4.64 -7.94
N ALA A 147 6.92 5.27 -6.93
CA ALA A 147 8.38 5.29 -6.80
C ALA A 147 9.02 3.90 -6.62
N SER A 148 8.25 2.90 -6.20
CA SER A 148 8.76 1.53 -6.05
C SER A 148 9.01 0.83 -7.40
N THR A 149 8.33 1.26 -8.46
CA THR A 149 8.40 0.66 -9.80
C THR A 149 8.90 1.63 -10.87
N ASP A 150 8.57 2.92 -10.74
CA ASP A 150 9.01 3.99 -11.63
C ASP A 150 9.33 5.26 -10.81
N LEU A 151 10.57 5.33 -10.33
CA LEU A 151 11.02 6.42 -9.46
C LEU A 151 11.11 7.75 -10.22
N GLU A 152 11.50 7.72 -11.48
CA GLU A 152 11.63 8.88 -12.34
C GLU A 152 10.26 9.50 -12.61
N GLY A 153 9.28 8.71 -13.02
CA GLY A 153 7.90 9.18 -13.24
C GLY A 153 7.26 9.76 -11.97
N ALA A 154 7.44 9.10 -10.83
CA ALA A 154 6.98 9.61 -9.53
C ALA A 154 7.65 10.94 -9.18
N SER A 155 8.95 11.07 -9.46
CA SER A 155 9.70 12.31 -9.23
C SER A 155 9.20 13.45 -10.11
N GLU A 156 9.05 13.22 -11.42
CA GLU A 156 8.51 14.21 -12.34
C GLU A 156 7.12 14.71 -11.91
N TYR A 157 6.27 13.81 -11.47
CA TYR A 157 4.95 14.18 -10.99
C TYR A 157 5.02 15.08 -9.76
N VAL A 158 5.80 14.72 -8.74
CA VAL A 158 5.96 15.53 -7.51
C VAL A 158 6.60 16.89 -7.82
N MET A 159 7.59 16.97 -8.73
CA MET A 159 8.24 18.23 -9.10
C MET A 159 7.31 19.22 -9.82
N ARG A 160 6.26 18.73 -10.45
CA ARG A 160 5.22 19.56 -11.09
C ARG A 160 4.09 19.98 -10.14
N MET A 161 4.03 19.40 -8.94
CA MET A 161 2.98 19.73 -7.98
C MET A 161 3.19 21.14 -7.43
N GLU A 162 2.12 21.94 -7.46
CA GLU A 162 2.07 23.17 -6.69
C GLU A 162 1.76 22.84 -5.23
N GLY A 163 2.52 23.35 -4.30
CA GLY A 163 2.20 23.11 -2.92
C GLY A 163 3.28 23.48 -1.90
N GLY A 164 2.88 23.33 -0.66
CA GLY A 164 3.64 23.67 0.52
C GLY A 164 4.33 22.48 1.16
N GLU A 165 4.09 22.33 2.46
CA GLU A 165 4.75 21.33 3.32
C GLU A 165 4.48 19.89 2.89
N GLU A 166 3.31 19.60 2.31
CA GLU A 166 2.96 18.26 1.85
C GLU A 166 3.87 17.80 0.71
N VAL A 167 4.11 18.67 -0.28
CA VAL A 167 4.97 18.34 -1.43
C VAL A 167 6.42 18.18 -0.98
N GLN A 168 6.87 18.96 0.01
CA GLN A 168 8.19 18.77 0.64
C GLN A 168 8.32 17.39 1.31
N LYS A 169 7.25 16.89 1.95
CA LYS A 169 7.23 15.53 2.50
C LYS A 169 7.32 14.47 1.40
N LEU A 170 6.63 14.68 0.27
CA LEU A 170 6.74 13.77 -0.89
C LEU A 170 8.15 13.77 -1.48
N ALA A 171 8.80 14.94 -1.61
CA ALA A 171 10.20 15.03 -2.03
C ALA A 171 11.15 14.29 -1.06
N SER A 172 10.86 14.33 0.25
CA SER A 172 11.61 13.56 1.24
C SER A 172 11.42 12.04 1.09
N ILE A 173 10.24 11.59 0.67
CA ILE A 173 10.00 10.17 0.35
C ILE A 173 10.81 9.76 -0.87
N LEU A 174 10.79 10.55 -1.93
CA LEU A 174 11.60 10.29 -3.13
C LEU A 174 13.09 10.22 -2.80
N ALA A 175 13.59 11.12 -1.93
CA ALA A 175 14.98 11.09 -1.48
C ALA A 175 15.35 9.75 -0.83
N GLU A 176 14.44 9.09 -0.09
CA GLU A 176 14.67 7.74 0.47
C GLU A 176 14.79 6.68 -0.63
N PHE A 177 13.98 6.78 -1.68
CA PHE A 177 14.05 5.84 -2.80
C PHE A 177 15.33 6.02 -3.61
N TYR A 178 15.70 7.26 -3.96
CA TYR A 178 16.98 7.54 -4.64
C TYR A 178 18.17 7.10 -3.80
N GLN A 179 18.13 7.28 -2.49
CA GLN A 179 19.21 6.84 -1.59
C GLN A 179 19.41 5.32 -1.60
N LYS A 180 18.36 4.52 -1.78
CA LYS A 180 18.47 3.06 -1.93
C LYS A 180 19.24 2.66 -3.21
N ARG A 181 19.25 3.52 -4.23
CA ARG A 181 20.07 3.33 -5.44
C ARG A 181 21.53 3.78 -5.25
N GLY A 182 21.79 4.62 -4.26
CA GLY A 182 23.11 5.10 -3.91
C GLY A 182 23.14 6.60 -3.61
N PHE A 183 24.04 7.00 -2.70
CA PHE A 183 24.13 8.39 -2.26
C PHE A 183 24.47 9.36 -3.39
N GLY A 184 25.39 8.96 -4.30
CA GLY A 184 25.77 9.80 -5.44
C GLY A 184 24.62 10.07 -6.42
N GLU A 185 23.74 9.09 -6.64
CA GLU A 185 22.53 9.26 -7.46
C GLU A 185 21.52 10.15 -6.76
N ALA A 186 21.30 9.92 -5.47
CA ALA A 186 20.39 10.75 -4.67
C ALA A 186 20.84 12.21 -4.61
N SER A 187 22.14 12.48 -4.48
CA SER A 187 22.67 13.85 -4.45
C SER A 187 22.49 14.54 -5.81
N ARG A 188 22.81 13.88 -6.92
CA ARG A 188 22.61 14.42 -8.28
C ARG A 188 21.14 14.77 -8.51
N TRP A 189 20.23 13.85 -8.22
CA TRP A 189 18.80 14.10 -8.30
C TRP A 189 18.38 15.33 -7.47
N ALA A 190 18.84 15.42 -6.22
CA ALA A 190 18.49 16.54 -5.34
C ALA A 190 19.07 17.87 -5.86
N GLU A 191 20.24 17.86 -6.51
CA GLU A 191 20.84 19.04 -7.13
C GLU A 191 20.04 19.57 -8.34
N GLU A 192 19.40 18.68 -9.08
CA GLU A 192 18.57 18.99 -10.26
C GLU A 192 17.19 19.57 -9.90
N ILE A 193 16.76 19.50 -8.63
CA ILE A 193 15.49 20.07 -8.19
C ILE A 193 15.52 21.59 -8.31
N GLU A 194 14.66 22.16 -9.14
CA GLU A 194 14.58 23.61 -9.36
C GLU A 194 13.94 24.35 -8.18
N ASN A 195 12.89 23.78 -7.59
CA ASN A 195 12.18 24.39 -6.46
C ASN A 195 13.04 24.36 -5.18
N PRO A 196 13.46 25.55 -4.63
CA PRO A 196 14.39 25.60 -3.50
C PRO A 196 13.88 24.87 -2.25
N LYS A 197 12.57 24.92 -1.97
CA LYS A 197 11.97 24.27 -0.79
C LYS A 197 11.97 22.74 -0.92
N LEU A 198 11.72 22.22 -2.11
CA LEU A 198 11.77 20.77 -2.37
C LEU A 198 13.23 20.28 -2.34
N LYS A 199 14.15 21.07 -2.91
CA LYS A 199 15.59 20.81 -2.84
C LYS A 199 16.07 20.74 -1.39
N GLU A 200 15.70 21.72 -0.57
CA GLU A 200 16.04 21.74 0.86
C GLU A 200 15.47 20.51 1.60
N ALA A 201 14.23 20.15 1.34
CA ALA A 201 13.59 18.95 1.94
C ALA A 201 14.33 17.66 1.55
N ALA A 202 14.71 17.51 0.29
CA ALA A 202 15.48 16.38 -0.21
C ALA A 202 16.85 16.29 0.49
N PHE A 203 17.63 17.38 0.47
CA PHE A 203 18.95 17.40 1.13
C PHE A 203 18.87 17.21 2.64
N THR A 204 17.89 17.79 3.31
CA THR A 204 17.66 17.57 4.74
C THR A 204 17.44 16.09 5.04
N LYS A 205 16.66 15.38 4.19
CA LYS A 205 16.44 13.96 4.34
C LYS A 205 17.71 13.15 4.12
N LEU A 206 18.43 13.42 3.05
CA LEU A 206 19.69 12.74 2.72
C LEU A 206 20.74 12.92 3.83
N SER A 207 20.91 14.14 4.34
CA SER A 207 21.85 14.45 5.43
C SER A 207 21.53 13.74 6.72
N ARG A 208 20.26 13.68 7.11
CA ARG A 208 19.83 12.94 8.31
C ARG A 208 20.14 11.46 8.23
N THR A 209 20.05 10.89 7.04
CA THR A 209 20.33 9.47 6.85
C THR A 209 21.83 9.20 6.89
N LEU A 210 22.66 10.07 6.32
CA LEU A 210 24.12 9.99 6.43
C LEU A 210 24.58 10.05 7.90
N ALA A 211 24.06 11.01 8.65
CA ALA A 211 24.41 11.16 10.07
C ALA A 211 24.06 9.93 10.93
N ARG A 212 23.05 9.16 10.53
CA ARG A 212 22.69 7.88 11.19
C ARG A 212 23.63 6.74 10.85
N HIS A 213 24.21 6.75 9.65
CA HIS A 213 25.11 5.68 9.18
C HIS A 213 26.58 5.94 9.47
N GLN A 214 26.96 7.16 9.88
CA GLN A 214 28.29 7.52 10.31
C GLN A 214 28.24 8.19 11.71
N PRO A 215 27.92 7.47 12.79
CA PRO A 215 28.00 8.03 14.14
C PRO A 215 29.47 8.08 14.56
N GLY A 216 30.20 9.16 14.22
CA GLY A 216 31.54 9.34 14.74
C GLY A 216 32.56 9.91 13.74
N VAL A 217 32.22 11.00 13.06
CA VAL A 217 33.23 11.93 12.53
C VAL A 217 33.03 13.28 13.16
#